data_0f05fe564bb7dcfeef841e7d0061561a
#
_entry.id   0f05fe564bb7dcfeef841e7d0061561a
#
_cell.length_a   1.000
_cell.length_b   1.000
_cell.length_c   1.000
_cell.angle_alpha   90.00
_cell.angle_beta   90.00
_cell.angle_gamma   90.00
#
_symmetry.space_group_name_H-M   'P 1'
#
loop_
_entity.id
_entity.type
_entity.pdbx_description
1 polymer ?
#
loop_
_entity_poly.entity_id
_entity_poly.type
_entity_poly.pdbx_seq_one_letter_code
_entity_poly.pdbx_strand_id
1 'polypeptide(L)'
;MDLKMKQDLAKLSKAVYNNRNFEVNGTSGEDAMRKLVYEALGLEPGTVGNELYYAFERNKTAVFEVINVTVDALTPTIVRDEFNELANFNTVRLNQNMVFTNPNTKLFKVSQIASGTQDLRRQNLVGSTYTVATDYYGVAVYTEFEQFLTGMVNWTDFITRVSDSFASYIGQRIYQAFS
;
A
#
# COMPACT_ATOMS: atom_id res chain seq x y z
N MET A 1 -10.39 -5.56 14.36
CA MET A 1 -10.93 -4.31 13.77
C MET A 1 -11.96 -4.62 12.71
N ASP A 2 -13.12 -3.95 12.70
CA ASP A 2 -14.18 -4.19 11.69
C ASP A 2 -13.77 -3.63 10.31
N LEU A 3 -14.31 -4.20 9.23
CA LEU A 3 -13.99 -3.80 7.85
C LEU A 3 -14.30 -2.33 7.57
N LYS A 4 -15.42 -1.82 8.10
CA LYS A 4 -15.81 -0.42 7.97
C LYS A 4 -14.80 0.51 8.63
N MET A 5 -14.37 0.17 9.83
CA MET A 5 -13.36 0.93 10.59
C MET A 5 -12.02 0.97 9.85
N LYS A 6 -11.60 -0.13 9.19
CA LYS A 6 -10.39 -0.14 8.34
C LYS A 6 -10.51 0.80 7.15
N GLN A 7 -11.68 0.83 6.49
CA GLN A 7 -11.92 1.72 5.35
C GLN A 7 -11.94 3.20 5.77
N ASP A 8 -12.54 3.51 6.91
CA ASP A 8 -12.60 4.88 7.43
C ASP A 8 -11.22 5.34 7.88
N LEU A 9 -10.43 4.47 8.51
CA LEU A 9 -9.03 4.72 8.86
C LEU A 9 -8.18 4.98 7.61
N ALA A 10 -8.31 4.18 6.56
CA ALA A 10 -7.58 4.37 5.31
C ALA A 10 -7.93 5.71 4.63
N LYS A 11 -9.20 6.13 4.66
CA LYS A 11 -9.63 7.44 4.15
C LYS A 11 -9.07 8.58 4.98
N LEU A 12 -9.14 8.46 6.31
CA LEU A 12 -8.60 9.45 7.24
C LEU A 12 -7.09 9.62 7.04
N SER A 13 -6.35 8.53 6.94
CA SER A 13 -4.90 8.55 6.72
C SER A 13 -4.52 9.29 5.44
N LYS A 14 -5.24 9.04 4.34
CA LYS A 14 -5.03 9.75 3.07
C LYS A 14 -5.38 11.24 3.17
N ALA A 15 -6.46 11.59 3.86
CA ALA A 15 -6.86 12.97 4.06
C ALA A 15 -5.83 13.75 4.89
N VAL A 16 -5.32 13.15 5.96
CA VAL A 16 -4.27 13.72 6.81
C VAL A 16 -2.94 13.86 6.05
N TYR A 17 -2.58 12.88 5.23
CA TYR A 17 -1.37 12.95 4.40
C TYR A 17 -1.45 14.09 3.37
N ASN A 18 -2.58 14.23 2.68
CA ASN A 18 -2.78 15.24 1.65
C ASN A 18 -2.92 16.66 2.24
N ASN A 19 -3.43 16.77 3.45
CA ASN A 19 -3.61 18.05 4.13
C ASN A 19 -3.27 17.89 5.62
N ARG A 20 -2.09 18.33 6.02
CA ARG A 20 -1.62 18.26 7.42
C ARG A 20 -2.50 19.03 8.41
N ASN A 21 -3.24 20.03 7.93
CA ASN A 21 -4.21 20.81 8.73
C ASN A 21 -5.64 20.27 8.61
N PHE A 22 -5.80 19.02 8.16
CA PHE A 22 -7.10 18.39 8.02
C PHE A 22 -7.76 18.22 9.39
N GLU A 23 -9.00 18.69 9.51
CA GLU A 23 -9.81 18.58 10.71
C GLU A 23 -11.02 17.69 10.47
N VAL A 24 -11.34 16.86 11.45
CA VAL A 24 -12.55 16.04 11.49
C VAL A 24 -13.40 16.49 12.66
N ASN A 25 -14.57 17.06 12.40
CA ASN A 25 -15.49 17.54 13.44
C ASN A 25 -14.81 18.49 14.47
N GLY A 26 -13.92 19.37 14.00
CA GLY A 26 -13.20 20.31 14.88
C GLY A 26 -12.02 19.71 15.65
N THR A 27 -11.64 18.47 15.34
CA THR A 27 -10.48 17.77 15.91
C THR A 27 -9.41 17.65 14.84
N SER A 28 -8.15 17.88 15.19
CA SER A 28 -7.05 17.70 14.24
C SER A 28 -6.99 16.26 13.73
N GLY A 29 -6.56 16.06 12.49
CA GLY A 29 -6.45 14.72 11.92
C GLY A 29 -5.53 13.82 12.74
N GLU A 30 -4.47 14.38 13.35
CA GLU A 30 -3.57 13.65 14.24
C GLU A 30 -4.26 13.21 15.53
N ASP A 31 -5.03 14.08 16.17
CA ASP A 31 -5.78 13.71 17.37
C ASP A 31 -6.88 12.69 17.07
N ALA A 32 -7.48 12.78 15.87
CA ALA A 32 -8.42 11.77 15.40
C ALA A 32 -7.75 10.40 15.23
N MET A 33 -6.53 10.35 14.66
CA MET A 33 -5.74 9.13 14.55
C MET A 33 -5.36 8.57 15.94
N ARG A 34 -4.91 9.43 16.84
CA ARG A 34 -4.57 9.05 18.23
C ARG A 34 -5.77 8.48 18.95
N LYS A 35 -6.94 9.09 18.79
CA LYS A 35 -8.20 8.60 19.36
C LYS A 35 -8.54 7.19 18.87
N LEU A 36 -8.34 6.89 17.59
CA LEU A 36 -8.55 5.55 17.05
C LEU A 36 -7.60 4.51 17.68
N VAL A 37 -6.37 4.90 18.03
CA VAL A 37 -5.45 4.01 18.74
C VAL A 37 -5.93 3.74 20.17
N TYR A 38 -6.39 4.75 20.89
CA TYR A 38 -7.00 4.55 22.21
C TYR A 38 -8.25 3.65 22.14
N GLU A 39 -9.09 3.85 21.15
CA GLU A 39 -10.26 3.00 20.89
C GLU A 39 -9.86 1.55 20.59
N ALA A 40 -8.81 1.35 19.79
CA ALA A 40 -8.26 0.02 19.50
C ALA A 40 -7.69 -0.67 20.75
N LEU A 41 -7.20 0.10 21.71
CA LEU A 41 -6.76 -0.38 23.03
C LEU A 41 -7.92 -0.64 23.99
N GLY A 42 -9.12 -0.12 23.69
CA GLY A 42 -10.27 -0.14 24.60
C GLY A 42 -10.15 0.83 25.77
N LEU A 43 -9.48 1.96 25.56
CA LEU A 43 -9.23 2.99 26.56
C LEU A 43 -9.87 4.33 26.17
N GLU A 44 -10.14 5.14 27.17
CA GLU A 44 -10.50 6.55 26.98
C GLU A 44 -9.25 7.37 26.57
N PRO A 45 -9.40 8.36 25.68
CA PRO A 45 -8.33 9.25 25.29
C PRO A 45 -7.72 9.98 26.50
N GLY A 46 -6.40 9.96 26.62
CA GLY A 46 -5.68 10.58 27.73
C GLY A 46 -5.36 9.65 28.91
N THR A 47 -5.75 8.38 28.84
CA THR A 47 -5.32 7.37 29.82
C THR A 47 -3.79 7.20 29.78
N VAL A 48 -3.15 7.22 30.95
CA VAL A 48 -1.70 7.13 31.11
C VAL A 48 -1.29 6.12 32.18
N GLY A 49 -0.01 5.79 32.25
CA GLY A 49 0.57 4.94 33.29
C GLY A 49 0.29 3.46 33.13
N ASN A 50 0.16 2.74 34.25
CA ASN A 50 0.04 1.27 34.25
C ASN A 50 -1.18 0.75 33.48
N GLU A 51 -2.29 1.46 33.51
CA GLU A 51 -3.51 1.08 32.79
C GLU A 51 -3.27 1.04 31.28
N LEU A 52 -2.59 2.06 30.77
CA LEU A 52 -2.18 2.13 29.38
C LEU A 52 -1.22 0.99 29.01
N TYR A 53 -0.23 0.73 29.83
CA TYR A 53 0.74 -0.37 29.62
C TYR A 53 0.05 -1.72 29.55
N TYR A 54 -0.84 -2.04 30.50
CA TYR A 54 -1.55 -3.31 30.51
C TYR A 54 -2.56 -3.45 29.36
N ALA A 55 -3.21 -2.36 28.94
CA ALA A 55 -4.10 -2.38 27.79
C ALA A 55 -3.33 -2.60 26.49
N PHE A 56 -2.14 -1.98 26.34
CA PHE A 56 -1.27 -2.21 25.21
C PHE A 56 -0.80 -3.66 25.14
N GLU A 57 -0.30 -4.23 26.23
CA GLU A 57 0.14 -5.62 26.26
C GLU A 57 -0.96 -6.61 25.87
N ARG A 58 -2.21 -6.32 26.25
CA ARG A 58 -3.36 -7.14 25.88
C ARG A 58 -3.80 -6.95 24.44
N ASN A 59 -3.75 -5.73 23.92
CA ASN A 59 -4.34 -5.34 22.64
C ASN A 59 -3.30 -4.89 21.59
N LYS A 60 -2.03 -5.18 21.77
CA LYS A 60 -0.94 -4.77 20.86
C LYS A 60 -1.20 -5.14 19.39
N THR A 61 -1.81 -6.29 19.14
CA THR A 61 -2.17 -6.71 17.79
C THR A 61 -3.14 -5.73 17.13
N ALA A 62 -4.08 -5.14 17.87
CA ALA A 62 -5.01 -4.15 17.32
C ALA A 62 -4.30 -2.84 16.96
N VAL A 63 -3.31 -2.40 17.75
CA VAL A 63 -2.50 -1.23 17.42
C VAL A 63 -1.66 -1.45 16.17
N PHE A 64 -1.00 -2.61 16.07
CA PHE A 64 -0.26 -2.96 14.85
C PHE A 64 -1.17 -3.08 13.63
N GLU A 65 -2.41 -3.52 13.78
CA GLU A 65 -3.40 -3.54 12.71
C GLU A 65 -3.73 -2.11 12.23
N VAL A 66 -3.87 -1.13 13.15
CA VAL A 66 -4.04 0.30 12.80
C VAL A 66 -2.84 0.80 11.98
N ILE A 67 -1.62 0.51 12.41
CA ILE A 67 -0.40 0.90 11.70
C ILE A 67 -0.38 0.29 10.29
N ASN A 68 -0.59 -1.02 10.18
CA ASN A 68 -0.56 -1.71 8.90
C ASN A 68 -1.60 -1.16 7.91
N VAL A 69 -2.84 -0.96 8.34
CA VAL A 69 -3.90 -0.40 7.49
C VAL A 69 -3.53 1.00 7.00
N THR A 70 -2.91 1.81 7.85
CA THR A 70 -2.47 3.16 7.50
C THR A 70 -1.34 3.14 6.47
N VAL A 71 -0.31 2.34 6.70
CA VAL A 71 0.83 2.19 5.77
C VAL A 71 0.37 1.61 4.44
N ASP A 72 -0.47 0.58 4.46
CA ASP A 72 -1.02 -0.05 3.25
C ASP A 72 -1.88 0.93 2.42
N ALA A 73 -2.53 1.89 3.08
CA ALA A 73 -3.30 2.92 2.40
C ALA A 73 -2.43 4.02 1.79
N LEU A 74 -1.35 4.42 2.45
CA LEU A 74 -0.49 5.54 2.04
C LEU A 74 0.56 5.15 1.02
N THR A 75 1.26 4.03 1.21
CA THR A 75 2.37 3.63 0.34
C THR A 75 2.01 3.58 -1.15
N PRO A 76 0.89 2.93 -1.57
CA PRO A 76 0.52 2.94 -2.99
C PRO A 76 0.15 4.32 -3.52
N THR A 77 -0.36 5.21 -2.66
CA THR A 77 -0.72 6.58 -3.05
C THR A 77 0.53 7.39 -3.34
N ILE A 78 1.51 7.39 -2.44
CA ILE A 78 2.78 8.09 -2.58
C ILE A 78 3.54 7.60 -3.82
N VAL A 79 3.66 6.28 -3.99
CA VAL A 79 4.36 5.69 -5.14
C VAL A 79 3.68 6.06 -6.46
N ARG A 80 2.35 6.07 -6.52
CA ARG A 80 1.64 6.49 -7.74
C ARG A 80 1.86 7.95 -8.05
N ASP A 81 1.77 8.82 -7.05
CA ASP A 81 1.93 10.26 -7.25
C ASP A 81 3.35 10.60 -7.73
N GLU A 82 4.36 9.89 -7.23
CA GLU A 82 5.76 10.13 -7.59
C GLU A 82 6.16 9.54 -8.96
N PHE A 83 5.63 8.37 -9.31
CA PHE A 83 6.10 7.61 -10.50
C PHE A 83 5.05 7.41 -11.59
N ASN A 84 3.89 8.08 -11.51
CA ASN A 84 2.78 7.90 -12.46
C ASN A 84 3.15 8.15 -13.93
N GLU A 85 4.10 9.05 -14.18
CA GLU A 85 4.58 9.35 -15.53
C GLU A 85 5.54 8.30 -16.08
N LEU A 86 6.21 7.54 -15.20
CA LEU A 86 7.27 6.60 -15.57
C LEU A 86 6.79 5.16 -15.69
N ALA A 87 5.75 4.79 -14.94
CA ALA A 87 5.31 3.40 -14.85
C ALA A 87 3.80 3.25 -14.66
N ASN A 88 3.25 2.18 -15.21
CA ASN A 88 1.86 1.78 -14.96
C ASN A 88 1.80 0.86 -13.72
N PHE A 89 1.04 1.29 -12.72
CA PHE A 89 0.87 0.53 -11.47
C PHE A 89 -0.38 -0.35 -11.52
N ASN A 90 -0.19 -1.64 -11.33
CA ASN A 90 -1.27 -2.60 -11.18
C ASN A 90 -1.23 -3.20 -9.79
N THR A 91 -2.39 -3.27 -9.13
CA THR A 91 -2.52 -3.88 -7.82
C THR A 91 -3.00 -5.32 -7.98
N VAL A 92 -2.29 -6.26 -7.39
CA VAL A 92 -2.64 -7.68 -7.34
C VAL A 92 -2.94 -8.10 -5.90
N ARG A 93 -3.71 -9.16 -5.73
CA ARG A 93 -3.99 -9.72 -4.41
C ARG A 93 -2.77 -10.48 -3.90
N LEU A 94 -2.65 -10.57 -2.58
CA LEU A 94 -1.62 -11.38 -1.93
C LEU A 94 -1.64 -12.82 -2.48
N ASN A 95 -0.46 -13.36 -2.76
CA ASN A 95 -0.25 -14.68 -3.38
C ASN A 95 -0.77 -14.84 -4.82
N GLN A 96 -1.03 -13.75 -5.52
CA GLN A 96 -1.39 -13.78 -6.93
C GLN A 96 -0.21 -13.32 -7.77
N ASN A 97 0.34 -14.20 -8.60
CA ASN A 97 1.34 -13.83 -9.58
C ASN A 97 0.70 -13.09 -10.74
N MET A 98 1.36 -12.02 -11.18
CA MET A 98 0.90 -11.28 -12.35
C MET A 98 1.51 -11.86 -13.62
N VAL A 99 0.65 -12.14 -14.58
CA VAL A 99 1.03 -12.67 -15.89
C VAL A 99 0.84 -11.58 -16.92
N PHE A 100 1.91 -11.21 -17.60
CA PHE A 100 1.89 -10.28 -18.71
C PHE A 100 2.03 -11.05 -20.01
N THR A 101 1.11 -10.79 -20.95
CA THR A 101 1.16 -11.36 -22.27
C THR A 101 1.55 -10.27 -23.26
N ASN A 102 2.67 -10.47 -23.94
CA ASN A 102 3.10 -9.58 -25.01
C ASN A 102 2.47 -10.08 -26.32
N PRO A 103 1.59 -9.30 -26.98
CA PRO A 103 1.00 -9.72 -28.26
C PRO A 103 2.08 -9.86 -29.32
N ASN A 104 1.90 -10.80 -30.22
CA ASN A 104 2.75 -10.92 -31.38
C ASN A 104 2.46 -9.75 -32.34
N THR A 105 3.41 -8.84 -32.49
CA THR A 105 3.28 -7.67 -33.38
C THR A 105 3.57 -7.95 -34.83
N LYS A 106 4.00 -9.18 -35.18
CA LYS A 106 4.26 -9.56 -36.55
C LYS A 106 2.97 -9.70 -37.32
N LEU A 107 2.94 -9.18 -38.55
CA LEU A 107 1.83 -9.36 -39.44
C LEU A 107 1.63 -10.84 -39.77
N PHE A 108 0.38 -11.27 -39.89
CA PHE A 108 0.09 -12.63 -40.34
C PHE A 108 0.51 -12.82 -41.78
N LYS A 109 1.17 -13.96 -42.05
CA LYS A 109 1.60 -14.31 -43.38
C LYS A 109 0.41 -14.79 -44.20
N VAL A 110 0.11 -14.08 -45.27
CA VAL A 110 -0.89 -14.49 -46.29
C VAL A 110 -0.17 -15.40 -47.30
N SER A 111 -0.76 -16.54 -47.59
CA SER A 111 -0.23 -17.49 -48.59
C SER A 111 -1.27 -17.69 -49.69
N GLN A 112 -0.81 -17.73 -50.92
CA GLN A 112 -1.63 -18.12 -52.07
C GLN A 112 -1.89 -19.63 -51.98
N ILE A 113 -3.16 -20.01 -52.15
CA ILE A 113 -3.59 -21.43 -52.14
C ILE A 113 -4.24 -21.77 -53.44
N ALA A 114 -4.15 -23.04 -53.84
CA ALA A 114 -4.84 -23.55 -54.99
C ALA A 114 -6.37 -23.69 -54.67
N SER A 115 -7.19 -23.51 -55.68
CA SER A 115 -8.66 -23.68 -55.52
C SER A 115 -8.98 -25.10 -55.03
N GLY A 116 -9.70 -25.18 -53.92
CA GLY A 116 -10.09 -26.47 -53.30
C GLY A 116 -9.11 -27.02 -52.24
N THR A 117 -8.01 -26.34 -51.98
CA THR A 117 -7.06 -26.71 -50.88
C THR A 117 -7.19 -25.73 -49.73
N GLN A 118 -7.31 -26.24 -48.50
CA GLN A 118 -7.35 -25.43 -47.26
C GLN A 118 -6.12 -25.63 -46.39
N ASP A 119 -4.96 -25.89 -47.01
CA ASP A 119 -3.71 -26.17 -46.30
C ASP A 119 -3.02 -24.87 -45.84
N LEU A 120 -3.68 -24.16 -44.88
CA LEU A 120 -3.16 -22.96 -44.23
C LEU A 120 -2.60 -23.30 -42.85
N ARG A 121 -1.36 -22.93 -42.59
CA ARG A 121 -0.76 -23.05 -41.26
C ARG A 121 -1.41 -22.05 -40.31
N ARG A 122 -1.87 -22.54 -39.16
CA ARG A 122 -2.35 -21.70 -38.09
C ARG A 122 -1.24 -20.80 -37.55
N GLN A 123 -1.53 -19.53 -37.37
CA GLN A 123 -0.61 -18.54 -36.84
C GLN A 123 -1.10 -18.08 -35.48
N ASN A 124 -0.20 -17.97 -34.51
CA ASN A 124 -0.54 -17.61 -33.16
C ASN A 124 -0.53 -16.09 -32.98
N LEU A 125 -1.57 -15.53 -32.37
CA LEU A 125 -1.67 -14.13 -32.00
C LEU A 125 -0.90 -13.84 -30.69
N VAL A 126 -0.79 -14.83 -29.81
CA VAL A 126 -0.12 -14.69 -28.54
C VAL A 126 1.40 -14.83 -28.73
N GLY A 127 2.16 -13.83 -28.32
CA GLY A 127 3.62 -13.84 -28.32
C GLY A 127 4.20 -14.52 -27.10
N SER A 128 5.04 -13.80 -26.34
CA SER A 128 5.65 -14.29 -25.11
C SER A 128 4.81 -13.94 -23.88
N THR A 129 4.84 -14.81 -22.89
CA THR A 129 4.17 -14.62 -21.60
C THR A 129 5.25 -14.52 -20.52
N TYR A 130 5.15 -13.50 -19.67
CA TYR A 130 6.04 -13.27 -18.55
C TYR A 130 5.27 -13.37 -17.24
N THR A 131 5.78 -14.14 -16.31
CA THR A 131 5.26 -14.22 -14.95
C THR A 131 6.20 -13.49 -14.03
N VAL A 132 5.67 -12.51 -13.28
CA VAL A 132 6.46 -11.78 -12.29
C VAL A 132 6.26 -12.47 -10.95
N ALA A 133 7.36 -12.90 -10.34
CA ALA A 133 7.36 -13.43 -8.99
C ALA A 133 7.09 -12.32 -7.98
N THR A 134 6.44 -12.68 -6.88
CA THR A 134 6.15 -11.74 -5.78
C THR A 134 7.30 -11.76 -4.79
N ASP A 135 7.88 -10.59 -4.52
CA ASP A 135 8.87 -10.38 -3.46
C ASP A 135 8.22 -9.69 -2.26
N TYR A 136 8.72 -10.00 -1.06
CA TYR A 136 8.22 -9.42 0.19
C TYR A 136 9.27 -8.49 0.76
N TYR A 137 8.84 -7.27 1.10
CA TYR A 137 9.70 -6.25 1.69
C TYR A 137 9.11 -5.80 3.01
N GLY A 138 9.96 -5.52 3.98
CA GLY A 138 9.56 -5.05 5.29
C GLY A 138 10.53 -4.02 5.84
N VAL A 139 10.04 -3.14 6.68
CA VAL A 139 10.83 -2.19 7.46
C VAL A 139 10.57 -2.45 8.94
N ALA A 140 11.62 -2.45 9.76
CA ALA A 140 11.51 -2.50 11.20
C ALA A 140 11.81 -1.12 11.77
N VAL A 141 10.85 -0.57 12.51
CA VAL A 141 10.99 0.74 13.16
C VAL A 141 10.69 0.56 14.64
N TYR A 142 11.50 1.21 15.48
CA TYR A 142 11.33 1.24 16.92
C TYR A 142 10.93 2.63 17.39
N THR A 143 9.90 2.70 18.23
CA THR A 143 9.56 3.89 19.01
C THR A 143 8.98 3.47 20.35
N GLU A 144 9.20 4.27 21.38
CA GLU A 144 8.60 4.02 22.69
C GLU A 144 7.10 4.39 22.61
N PHE A 145 6.27 3.43 22.96
CA PHE A 145 4.82 3.57 22.87
C PHE A 145 4.27 4.73 23.74
N GLU A 146 4.87 4.94 24.92
CA GLU A 146 4.49 6.06 25.79
C GLU A 146 4.77 7.43 25.15
N GLN A 147 5.88 7.59 24.45
CA GLN A 147 6.21 8.82 23.73
C GLN A 147 5.21 9.12 22.61
N PHE A 148 4.73 8.08 21.94
CA PHE A 148 3.70 8.20 20.95
C PHE A 148 2.37 8.66 21.57
N LEU A 149 1.90 8.03 22.65
CA LEU A 149 0.62 8.34 23.27
C LEU A 149 0.61 9.69 24.00
N THR A 150 1.75 10.11 24.56
CA THR A 150 1.88 11.44 25.17
C THR A 150 2.01 12.58 24.16
N GLY A 151 2.07 12.27 22.85
CA GLY A 151 2.17 13.27 21.79
C GLY A 151 3.59 13.80 21.56
N MET A 152 4.61 13.20 22.18
CA MET A 152 6.02 13.53 21.93
C MET A 152 6.45 13.09 20.52
N VAL A 153 5.86 12.02 20.00
CA VAL A 153 6.05 11.54 18.64
C VAL A 153 4.79 11.83 17.83
N ASN A 154 4.95 12.58 16.75
CA ASN A 154 3.85 12.86 15.83
C ASN A 154 3.56 11.60 15.00
N TRP A 155 2.33 11.09 15.11
CA TRP A 155 1.90 9.89 14.40
C TRP A 155 1.95 10.06 12.88
N THR A 156 1.50 11.20 12.41
CA THR A 156 1.48 11.49 10.98
C THR A 156 2.88 11.50 10.41
N ASP A 157 3.82 12.16 11.09
CA ASP A 157 5.23 12.18 10.67
C ASP A 157 5.87 10.79 10.71
N PHE A 158 5.56 9.98 11.73
CA PHE A 158 6.03 8.60 11.83
C PHE A 158 5.57 7.76 10.64
N ILE A 159 4.26 7.73 10.37
CA ILE A 159 3.68 6.96 9.27
C ILE A 159 4.16 7.49 7.91
N THR A 160 4.26 8.80 7.74
CA THR A 160 4.77 9.41 6.52
C THR A 160 6.20 8.95 6.25
N ARG A 161 7.10 8.99 7.24
CA ARG A 161 8.48 8.53 7.09
C ARG A 161 8.58 7.04 6.73
N VAL A 162 7.73 6.21 7.33
CA VAL A 162 7.67 4.78 6.98
C VAL A 162 7.23 4.61 5.53
N SER A 163 6.18 5.31 5.12
CA SER A 163 5.64 5.24 3.76
C SER A 163 6.64 5.79 2.72
N ASP A 164 7.30 6.90 3.01
CA ASP A 164 8.34 7.49 2.16
C ASP A 164 9.55 6.56 2.01
N SER A 165 9.90 5.81 3.07
CA SER A 165 10.98 4.81 3.01
C SER A 165 10.62 3.69 2.03
N PHE A 166 9.38 3.21 2.01
CA PHE A 166 8.90 2.25 1.03
C PHE A 166 8.88 2.84 -0.38
N ALA A 167 8.36 4.07 -0.54
CA ALA A 167 8.31 4.75 -1.83
C ALA A 167 9.72 4.95 -2.41
N SER A 168 10.67 5.40 -1.60
CA SER A 168 12.08 5.57 -1.99
C SER A 168 12.70 4.25 -2.44
N TYR A 169 12.46 3.16 -1.69
CA TYR A 169 12.96 1.83 -2.06
C TYR A 169 12.36 1.35 -3.40
N ILE A 170 11.04 1.49 -3.56
CA ILE A 170 10.35 1.14 -4.81
C ILE A 170 10.89 1.97 -5.97
N GLY A 171 11.09 3.27 -5.77
CA GLY A 171 11.68 4.18 -6.74
C GLY A 171 13.08 3.73 -7.19
N GLN A 172 13.94 3.36 -6.26
CA GLN A 172 15.27 2.81 -6.58
C GLN A 172 15.17 1.55 -7.45
N ARG A 173 14.23 0.66 -7.16
CA ARG A 173 14.00 -0.56 -7.97
C ARG A 173 13.48 -0.22 -9.36
N ILE A 174 12.60 0.77 -9.49
CA ILE A 174 12.12 1.25 -10.79
C ILE A 174 13.31 1.80 -11.60
N TYR A 175 14.13 2.69 -11.04
CA TYR A 175 15.31 3.22 -11.73
C TYR A 175 16.30 2.15 -12.13
N GLN A 176 16.54 1.14 -11.28
CA GLN A 176 17.40 0.01 -11.62
C GLN A 176 16.87 -0.84 -12.78
N ALA A 177 15.54 -0.90 -12.97
CA ALA A 177 14.94 -1.63 -14.06
C ALA A 177 15.07 -0.90 -15.42
N PHE A 178 15.33 0.42 -15.40
CA PHE A 178 15.53 1.23 -16.61
C PHE A 178 17.00 1.43 -16.96
N SER A 179 17.92 1.09 -16.09
CA SER A 179 19.38 1.21 -16.32
C SER A 179 19.97 -0.09 -16.85
#